data_11a8606c8de2349a4a976976562dc256
#
_entry.id   11a8606c8de2349a4a976976562dc256
#
_cell.length_a   1.000
_cell.length_b   1.000
_cell.length_c   1.000
_cell.angle_alpha   90.00
_cell.angle_beta   90.00
_cell.angle_gamma   90.00
#
_symmetry.space_group_name_H-M   'P 1'
#
loop_
_entity.id
_entity.type
_entity.pdbx_description
1 polymer ?
#
loop_
_entity_poly.entity_id
_entity_poly.type
_entity_poly.pdbx_seq_one_letter_code
_entity_poly.pdbx_strand_id
1 'polypeptide(L)'
;MPFLFFLFLLLLFFPYLLLPVMAFFIIGFLFLLPYVFVFNSIFNIITIPWQILKIATDRRVRKNHSLEHATVNVLEERYGRPLSIGGLAYSDGFSLSGPDLPPAYEVLDAAREALYRMKNGEIHLAIHQRCGTSMAAANLIFSLAFILVLVFYRHLSILNVLVAFLLANMLAIPFGRTLQRFFTTYPDVRDLRIVDIFGRDYTFGFPFEIFLNPNRTYFVRTEIESRRFRYLV
;
A
#
# COMPACT_ATOMS: atom_id res chain seq x y z
N MET A 1 -25.07 -23.23 -4.71
CA MET A 1 -26.00 -22.18 -5.19
C MET A 1 -27.50 -22.45 -4.94
N PRO A 2 -28.04 -23.70 -4.73
CA PRO A 2 -29.50 -23.90 -4.54
C PRO A 2 -30.04 -23.22 -3.27
N PHE A 3 -29.26 -23.17 -2.19
CA PHE A 3 -29.70 -22.54 -0.92
C PHE A 3 -30.03 -21.06 -1.05
N LEU A 4 -29.19 -20.27 -1.72
CA LEU A 4 -29.42 -18.83 -1.92
C LEU A 4 -30.64 -18.55 -2.80
N PHE A 5 -30.87 -19.41 -3.81
CA PHE A 5 -32.05 -19.32 -4.65
C PHE A 5 -33.33 -19.64 -3.87
N PHE A 6 -33.29 -20.69 -3.02
CA PHE A 6 -34.42 -21.03 -2.16
C PHE A 6 -34.73 -19.95 -1.11
N LEU A 7 -33.69 -19.35 -0.53
CA LEU A 7 -33.80 -18.24 0.40
C LEU A 7 -34.42 -17.02 -0.29
N PHE A 8 -33.99 -16.73 -1.52
CA PHE A 8 -34.55 -15.63 -2.33
C PHE A 8 -36.04 -15.86 -2.62
N LEU A 9 -36.44 -17.05 -3.03
CA LEU A 9 -37.84 -17.40 -3.24
C LEU A 9 -38.65 -17.29 -1.96
N LEU A 10 -38.14 -17.77 -0.83
CA LEU A 10 -38.81 -17.68 0.47
C LEU A 10 -39.07 -16.20 0.84
N LEU A 11 -38.07 -15.33 0.67
CA LEU A 11 -38.20 -13.89 0.98
C LEU A 11 -39.14 -13.17 0.01
N LEU A 12 -39.23 -13.63 -1.24
CA LEU A 12 -40.17 -13.08 -2.23
C LEU A 12 -41.63 -13.37 -1.85
N PHE A 13 -41.92 -14.57 -1.38
CA PHE A 13 -43.28 -14.97 -0.96
C PHE A 13 -43.64 -14.51 0.45
N PHE A 14 -42.64 -14.32 1.32
CA PHE A 14 -42.81 -13.94 2.71
C PHE A 14 -42.00 -12.72 3.10
N PRO A 15 -42.30 -11.53 2.55
CA PRO A 15 -41.48 -10.33 2.77
C PRO A 15 -41.36 -9.91 4.24
N TYR A 16 -42.27 -10.30 5.11
CA TYR A 16 -42.17 -10.06 6.55
C TYR A 16 -41.04 -10.84 7.23
N LEU A 17 -40.49 -11.89 6.60
CA LEU A 17 -39.31 -12.61 7.08
C LEU A 17 -38.00 -11.88 6.77
N LEU A 18 -38.02 -10.88 5.90
CA LEU A 18 -36.81 -10.15 5.51
C LEU A 18 -36.11 -9.50 6.72
N LEU A 19 -36.87 -8.82 7.57
CA LEU A 19 -36.36 -8.14 8.78
C LEU A 19 -35.68 -9.13 9.75
N PRO A 20 -36.30 -10.22 10.23
CA PRO A 20 -35.65 -11.15 11.14
C PRO A 20 -34.48 -11.90 10.50
N VAL A 21 -34.54 -12.22 9.20
CA VAL A 21 -33.41 -12.82 8.49
C VAL A 21 -32.23 -11.86 8.40
N MET A 22 -32.44 -10.61 8.01
CA MET A 22 -31.39 -9.60 8.00
C MET A 22 -30.83 -9.36 9.42
N ALA A 23 -31.68 -9.24 10.43
CA ALA A 23 -31.23 -9.10 11.81
C ALA A 23 -30.34 -10.28 12.26
N PHE A 24 -30.71 -11.51 11.92
CA PHE A 24 -29.92 -12.70 12.20
C PHE A 24 -28.52 -12.61 11.58
N PHE A 25 -28.42 -12.26 10.29
CA PHE A 25 -27.12 -12.09 9.62
C PHE A 25 -26.29 -10.94 10.19
N ILE A 26 -26.91 -9.81 10.50
CA ILE A 26 -26.20 -8.66 11.11
C ILE A 26 -25.68 -9.02 12.50
N ILE A 27 -26.50 -9.63 13.35
CA ILE A 27 -26.09 -10.04 14.69
C ILE A 27 -24.98 -11.11 14.60
N GLY A 28 -25.13 -12.11 13.73
CA GLY A 28 -24.11 -13.12 13.48
C GLY A 28 -22.79 -12.51 13.00
N PHE A 29 -22.86 -11.56 12.06
CA PHE A 29 -21.67 -10.83 11.59
C PHE A 29 -20.99 -10.03 12.72
N LEU A 30 -21.76 -9.27 13.51
CA LEU A 30 -21.22 -8.50 14.62
C LEU A 30 -20.60 -9.40 15.69
N PHE A 31 -21.17 -10.58 15.93
CA PHE A 31 -20.60 -11.55 16.84
C PHE A 31 -19.28 -12.13 16.34
N LEU A 32 -19.17 -12.43 15.04
CA LEU A 32 -17.96 -12.98 14.42
C LEU A 32 -16.85 -11.95 14.21
N LEU A 33 -17.19 -10.68 14.10
CA LEU A 33 -16.26 -9.60 13.77
C LEU A 33 -15.01 -9.55 14.68
N PRO A 34 -15.10 -9.63 16.02
CA PRO A 34 -13.92 -9.62 16.88
C PRO A 34 -12.96 -10.78 16.64
N TYR A 35 -13.48 -11.96 16.29
CA TYR A 35 -12.65 -13.13 15.98
C TYR A 35 -11.88 -12.95 14.68
N VAL A 36 -12.50 -12.36 13.66
CA VAL A 36 -11.84 -11.99 12.41
C VAL A 36 -10.70 -11.01 12.69
N PHE A 37 -10.90 -10.03 13.57
CA PHE A 37 -9.85 -9.09 13.95
C PHE A 37 -8.72 -9.74 14.74
N VAL A 38 -8.99 -10.72 15.62
CA VAL A 38 -7.92 -11.50 16.29
C VAL A 38 -7.07 -12.21 15.25
N PHE A 39 -7.69 -12.94 14.32
CA PHE A 39 -6.97 -13.67 13.29
C PHE A 39 -6.12 -12.73 12.41
N ASN A 40 -6.74 -11.65 11.90
CA ASN A 40 -6.03 -10.64 11.12
C ASN A 40 -4.88 -10.00 11.91
N SER A 41 -5.06 -9.72 13.19
CA SER A 41 -4.03 -9.09 14.01
C SER A 41 -2.82 -10.01 14.20
N ILE A 42 -3.05 -11.29 14.47
CA ILE A 42 -1.98 -12.28 14.59
C ILE A 42 -1.24 -12.41 13.25
N PHE A 43 -1.97 -12.52 12.15
CA PHE A 43 -1.39 -12.60 10.81
C PHE A 43 -0.54 -11.37 10.48
N ASN A 44 -1.03 -10.16 10.76
CA ASN A 44 -0.33 -8.90 10.50
C ASN A 44 0.94 -8.77 11.37
N ILE A 45 0.88 -9.15 12.65
CA ILE A 45 2.04 -9.09 13.56
C ILE A 45 3.19 -9.97 13.08
N ILE A 46 2.89 -11.08 12.42
CA ILE A 46 3.89 -11.99 11.88
C ILE A 46 4.38 -11.53 10.49
N THR A 47 3.44 -11.22 9.59
CA THR A 47 3.75 -11.01 8.17
C THR A 47 4.31 -9.63 7.87
N ILE A 48 3.80 -8.57 8.52
CA ILE A 48 4.23 -7.20 8.21
C ILE A 48 5.69 -6.94 8.61
N PRO A 49 6.18 -7.31 9.81
CA PRO A 49 7.60 -7.16 10.14
C PRO A 49 8.51 -7.91 9.20
N TRP A 50 8.11 -9.11 8.74
CA TRP A 50 8.87 -9.88 7.77
C TRP A 50 8.97 -9.18 6.40
N GLN A 51 7.87 -8.60 5.90
CA GLN A 51 7.85 -7.83 4.66
C GLN A 51 8.73 -6.58 4.76
N ILE A 52 8.64 -5.85 5.88
CA ILE A 52 9.47 -4.68 6.13
C ILE A 52 10.95 -5.05 6.18
N LEU A 53 11.29 -6.13 6.87
CA LEU A 53 12.67 -6.62 6.96
C LEU A 53 13.23 -6.96 5.59
N LYS A 54 12.45 -7.62 4.74
CA LYS A 54 12.85 -7.95 3.35
C LYS A 54 13.20 -6.70 2.55
N ILE A 55 12.40 -5.62 2.68
CA ILE A 55 12.71 -4.34 2.02
C ILE A 55 13.94 -3.69 2.68
N ALA A 56 14.01 -3.67 4.01
CA ALA A 56 15.07 -3.02 4.76
C ALA A 56 16.47 -3.59 4.50
N THR A 57 16.56 -4.87 4.17
CA THR A 57 17.83 -5.56 3.90
C THR A 57 18.35 -5.34 2.47
N ASP A 58 17.49 -4.96 1.52
CA ASP A 58 17.91 -4.71 0.13
C ASP A 58 18.06 -3.20 -0.13
N ARG A 59 19.34 -2.75 -0.19
CA ARG A 59 19.66 -1.34 -0.44
C ARG A 59 19.19 -0.85 -1.81
N ARG A 60 19.15 -1.73 -2.84
CA ARG A 60 18.67 -1.34 -4.19
C ARG A 60 17.17 -1.10 -4.17
N VAL A 61 16.42 -2.01 -3.57
CA VAL A 61 14.97 -1.85 -3.37
C VAL A 61 14.68 -0.56 -2.60
N ARG A 62 15.41 -0.26 -1.53
CA ARG A 62 15.23 0.97 -0.75
C ARG A 62 15.51 2.25 -1.55
N LYS A 63 16.53 2.26 -2.43
CA LYS A 63 16.80 3.39 -3.33
C LYS A 63 15.69 3.58 -4.35
N ASN A 64 15.25 2.49 -4.98
CA ASN A 64 14.17 2.52 -5.94
C ASN A 64 12.85 2.95 -5.29
N HIS A 65 12.58 2.53 -4.06
CA HIS A 65 11.44 2.96 -3.27
C HIS A 65 11.50 4.48 -2.94
N SER A 66 12.70 5.00 -2.65
CA SER A 66 12.88 6.45 -2.49
C SER A 66 12.58 7.21 -3.78
N LEU A 67 13.02 6.70 -4.93
CA LEU A 67 12.78 7.32 -6.22
C LEU A 67 11.33 7.18 -6.68
N GLU A 68 10.68 6.08 -6.36
CA GLU A 68 9.23 5.88 -6.54
C GLU A 68 8.44 6.98 -5.83
N HIS A 69 8.69 7.17 -4.51
CA HIS A 69 8.06 8.23 -3.73
C HIS A 69 8.31 9.61 -4.30
N ALA A 70 9.56 9.90 -4.66
CA ALA A 70 9.93 11.18 -5.23
C ALA A 70 9.21 11.43 -6.57
N THR A 71 9.04 10.39 -7.39
CA THR A 71 8.31 10.49 -8.66
C THR A 71 6.84 10.83 -8.42
N VAL A 72 6.19 10.17 -7.45
CA VAL A 72 4.79 10.46 -7.11
C VAL A 72 4.67 11.88 -6.53
N ASN A 73 5.57 12.30 -5.65
CA ASN A 73 5.58 13.65 -5.08
C ASN A 73 5.72 14.72 -6.18
N VAL A 74 6.60 14.53 -7.16
CA VAL A 74 6.76 15.45 -8.30
C VAL A 74 5.50 15.51 -9.16
N LEU A 75 4.85 14.35 -9.40
CA LEU A 75 3.57 14.32 -10.11
C LEU A 75 2.47 15.06 -9.33
N GLU A 76 2.37 14.85 -8.01
CA GLU A 76 1.40 15.55 -7.16
C GLU A 76 1.65 17.06 -7.13
N GLU A 77 2.92 17.51 -7.10
CA GLU A 77 3.30 18.92 -7.22
C GLU A 77 2.84 19.51 -8.57
N ARG A 78 3.07 18.81 -9.69
CA ARG A 78 2.67 19.27 -11.03
C ARG A 78 1.15 19.39 -11.18
N TYR A 79 0.41 18.43 -10.62
CA TYR A 79 -1.06 18.42 -10.69
C TYR A 79 -1.74 19.27 -9.62
N GLY A 80 -0.99 19.77 -8.63
CA GLY A 80 -1.49 20.60 -7.51
C GLY A 80 -2.50 19.86 -6.62
N ARG A 81 -2.56 18.53 -6.69
CA ARG A 81 -3.46 17.69 -5.89
C ARG A 81 -2.84 16.32 -5.60
N PRO A 82 -3.30 15.65 -4.53
CA PRO A 82 -2.95 14.26 -4.32
C PRO A 82 -3.47 13.37 -5.45
N LEU A 83 -2.65 12.40 -5.87
CA LEU A 83 -2.98 11.45 -6.93
C LEU A 83 -3.22 10.05 -6.35
N SER A 84 -4.16 9.32 -6.93
CA SER A 84 -4.44 7.93 -6.58
C SER A 84 -3.49 7.01 -7.39
N ILE A 85 -2.21 7.06 -7.01
CA ILE A 85 -1.13 6.27 -7.60
C ILE A 85 -0.51 5.41 -6.51
N GLY A 86 -0.47 4.10 -6.74
CA GLY A 86 0.29 3.15 -5.93
C GLY A 86 1.59 2.76 -6.63
N GLY A 87 2.60 2.39 -5.86
CA GLY A 87 3.86 1.94 -6.39
C GLY A 87 4.40 0.70 -5.67
N LEU A 88 5.34 0.04 -6.33
CA LEU A 88 6.07 -1.10 -5.77
C LEU A 88 7.51 -1.11 -6.29
N ALA A 89 8.46 -1.06 -5.37
CA ALA A 89 9.87 -1.04 -5.67
C ALA A 89 10.47 -2.45 -5.77
N TYR A 90 11.39 -2.60 -6.72
CA TYR A 90 12.18 -3.80 -6.99
C TYR A 90 13.66 -3.46 -7.03
N SER A 91 14.53 -4.46 -7.15
CA SER A 91 15.98 -4.26 -7.23
C SER A 91 16.45 -3.60 -8.53
N ASP A 92 15.66 -3.70 -9.59
CA ASP A 92 15.95 -3.21 -10.95
C ASP A 92 15.07 -2.04 -11.38
N GLY A 93 14.22 -1.51 -10.47
CA GLY A 93 13.33 -0.38 -10.75
C GLY A 93 12.14 -0.32 -9.83
N PHE A 94 11.08 0.33 -10.30
CA PHE A 94 9.81 0.43 -9.59
C PHE A 94 8.63 0.48 -10.56
N SER A 95 7.50 -0.04 -10.13
CA SER A 95 6.24 0.07 -10.87
C SER A 95 5.36 1.16 -10.26
N LEU A 96 4.59 1.83 -11.10
CA LEU A 96 3.52 2.75 -10.71
C LEU A 96 2.22 2.31 -11.37
N SER A 97 1.13 2.34 -10.62
CA SER A 97 -0.22 2.00 -11.10
C SER A 97 -1.27 2.85 -10.40
N GLY A 98 -2.38 3.07 -11.08
CA GLY A 98 -3.51 3.80 -10.47
C GLY A 98 -4.38 4.51 -11.49
N PRO A 99 -5.59 4.92 -11.07
CA PRO A 99 -6.53 5.60 -11.96
C PRO A 99 -6.05 7.01 -12.39
N ASP A 100 -5.26 7.67 -11.54
CA ASP A 100 -4.71 9.00 -11.82
C ASP A 100 -3.33 8.96 -12.49
N LEU A 101 -2.84 7.77 -12.91
CA LEU A 101 -1.52 7.65 -13.51
C LEU A 101 -1.50 8.32 -14.90
N PRO A 102 -0.65 9.36 -15.11
CA PRO A 102 -0.57 10.05 -16.38
C PRO A 102 0.12 9.19 -17.45
N PRO A 103 0.20 9.66 -18.73
CA PRO A 103 0.91 8.94 -19.78
C PRO A 103 2.37 8.63 -19.45
N ALA A 104 2.93 7.57 -20.07
CA ALA A 104 4.27 7.08 -19.76
C ALA A 104 5.37 8.15 -19.89
N TYR A 105 5.28 9.03 -20.89
CA TYR A 105 6.26 10.10 -21.09
C TYR A 105 6.29 11.11 -19.93
N GLU A 106 5.13 11.44 -19.34
CA GLU A 106 5.05 12.33 -18.18
C GLU A 106 5.60 11.66 -16.92
N VAL A 107 5.32 10.36 -16.73
CA VAL A 107 5.89 9.57 -15.62
C VAL A 107 7.40 9.49 -15.73
N LEU A 108 7.93 9.26 -16.94
CA LEU A 108 9.36 9.21 -17.18
C LEU A 108 10.05 10.56 -16.90
N ASP A 109 9.40 11.64 -17.34
CA ASP A 109 9.91 12.99 -17.13
C ASP A 109 9.89 13.36 -15.64
N ALA A 110 8.80 13.07 -14.93
CA ALA A 110 8.70 13.24 -13.48
C ALA A 110 9.73 12.40 -12.72
N ALA A 111 9.98 11.16 -13.15
CA ALA A 111 10.99 10.31 -12.53
C ALA A 111 12.42 10.86 -12.72
N ARG A 112 12.72 11.41 -13.91
CA ARG A 112 14.01 12.08 -14.19
C ARG A 112 14.18 13.35 -13.37
N GLU A 113 13.15 14.17 -13.27
CA GLU A 113 13.13 15.35 -12.40
C GLU A 113 13.33 14.98 -10.93
N ALA A 114 12.58 13.99 -10.44
CA ALA A 114 12.68 13.47 -9.09
C ALA A 114 14.12 13.01 -8.77
N LEU A 115 14.72 12.23 -9.68
CA LEU A 115 16.10 11.77 -9.53
C LEU A 115 17.10 12.95 -9.50
N TYR A 116 16.92 13.94 -10.37
CA TYR A 116 17.75 15.15 -10.40
C TYR A 116 17.63 15.93 -9.09
N ARG A 117 16.42 16.21 -8.63
CA ARG A 117 16.14 16.94 -7.39
C ARG A 117 16.73 16.22 -6.16
N MET A 118 16.55 14.89 -6.07
CA MET A 118 17.14 14.09 -5.00
C MET A 118 18.66 14.08 -5.04
N LYS A 119 19.29 14.02 -6.23
CA LYS A 119 20.76 14.14 -6.38
C LYS A 119 21.27 15.50 -5.91
N ASN A 120 20.45 16.54 -6.01
CA ASN A 120 20.75 17.91 -5.56
C ASN A 120 20.37 18.18 -4.08
N GLY A 121 19.97 17.15 -3.33
CA GLY A 121 19.78 17.24 -1.88
C GLY A 121 18.33 17.36 -1.41
N GLU A 122 17.33 17.30 -2.28
CA GLU A 122 15.90 17.29 -1.89
C GLU A 122 15.49 15.89 -1.36
N ILE A 123 16.13 15.46 -0.27
CA ILE A 123 15.94 14.13 0.31
C ILE A 123 14.53 13.90 0.91
N HIS A 124 13.80 14.98 1.18
CA HIS A 124 12.44 14.91 1.69
C HIS A 124 11.47 14.25 0.70
N LEU A 125 11.77 14.31 -0.60
CA LEU A 125 11.00 13.64 -1.65
C LEU A 125 10.97 12.12 -1.50
N ALA A 126 11.94 11.52 -0.78
CA ALA A 126 11.97 10.08 -0.52
C ALA A 126 10.84 9.58 0.40
N ILE A 127 10.06 10.48 1.00
CA ILE A 127 8.98 10.14 1.93
C ILE A 127 7.64 10.56 1.31
N HIS A 128 6.69 9.61 1.25
CA HIS A 128 5.34 9.87 0.75
C HIS A 128 4.29 9.41 1.76
N GLN A 129 3.25 10.23 1.99
CA GLN A 129 2.28 9.96 3.06
C GLN A 129 1.36 8.76 2.78
N ARG A 130 1.08 8.48 1.50
CA ARG A 130 0.14 7.44 1.06
C ARG A 130 0.83 6.18 0.53
N CYS A 131 2.03 5.92 1.01
CA CYS A 131 2.78 4.73 0.63
C CYS A 131 2.19 3.46 1.26
N GLY A 132 2.29 2.34 0.55
CA GLY A 132 1.89 1.02 1.05
C GLY A 132 2.56 0.64 2.38
N THR A 133 3.80 1.09 2.61
CA THR A 133 4.50 0.92 3.90
C THR A 133 3.80 1.66 5.05
N SER A 134 3.24 2.85 4.80
CA SER A 134 2.44 3.58 5.81
C SER A 134 1.15 2.84 6.15
N MET A 135 0.50 2.24 5.15
CA MET A 135 -0.70 1.42 5.37
C MET A 135 -0.36 0.14 6.15
N ALA A 136 0.74 -0.52 5.80
CA ALA A 136 1.23 -1.68 6.54
C ALA A 136 1.57 -1.30 8.01
N ALA A 137 2.21 -0.16 8.22
CA ALA A 137 2.48 0.38 9.56
C ALA A 137 1.20 0.61 10.36
N ALA A 138 0.17 1.20 9.75
CA ALA A 138 -1.13 1.41 10.39
C ALA A 138 -1.78 0.07 10.79
N ASN A 139 -1.75 -0.92 9.90
CA ASN A 139 -2.27 -2.25 10.19
C ASN A 139 -1.50 -2.97 11.30
N LEU A 140 -0.16 -2.80 11.35
CA LEU A 140 0.65 -3.37 12.42
C LEU A 140 0.33 -2.72 13.77
N ILE A 141 0.21 -1.39 13.82
CA ILE A 141 -0.15 -0.66 15.05
C ILE A 141 -1.56 -1.06 15.50
N PHE A 142 -2.53 -1.12 14.58
CA PHE A 142 -3.88 -1.58 14.88
C PHE A 142 -3.83 -2.98 15.51
N SER A 143 -3.09 -3.89 14.89
CA SER A 143 -2.98 -5.28 15.34
C SER A 143 -2.35 -5.39 16.73
N LEU A 144 -1.26 -4.66 16.97
CA LEU A 144 -0.62 -4.62 18.27
C LEU A 144 -1.52 -4.00 19.34
N ALA A 145 -2.15 -2.85 19.04
CA ALA A 145 -3.08 -2.19 19.95
C ALA A 145 -4.28 -3.08 20.27
N PHE A 146 -4.84 -3.75 19.26
CA PHE A 146 -5.98 -4.65 19.46
C PHE A 146 -5.64 -5.85 20.35
N ILE A 147 -4.51 -6.53 20.10
CA ILE A 147 -4.06 -7.64 20.95
C ILE A 147 -3.75 -7.16 22.37
N LEU A 148 -3.12 -5.99 22.53
CA LEU A 148 -2.82 -5.40 23.82
C LEU A 148 -4.10 -5.12 24.62
N VAL A 149 -5.08 -4.46 23.99
CA VAL A 149 -6.41 -4.19 24.57
C VAL A 149 -7.09 -5.50 24.95
N LEU A 150 -7.03 -6.51 24.08
CA LEU A 150 -7.62 -7.83 24.35
C LEU A 150 -6.99 -8.51 25.59
N VAL A 151 -5.66 -8.46 25.71
CA VAL A 151 -4.94 -9.04 26.86
C VAL A 151 -5.32 -8.34 28.17
N PHE A 152 -5.45 -7.00 28.15
CA PHE A 152 -5.84 -6.23 29.33
C PHE A 152 -7.30 -6.47 29.75
N TYR A 153 -8.23 -6.41 28.81
CA TYR A 153 -9.65 -6.54 29.12
C TYR A 153 -10.14 -7.99 29.20
N ARG A 154 -9.37 -8.94 28.65
CA ARG A 154 -9.68 -10.38 28.61
C ARG A 154 -11.04 -10.75 28.00
N HIS A 155 -11.66 -9.86 27.26
CA HIS A 155 -12.92 -10.10 26.55
C HIS A 155 -12.80 -9.69 25.10
N LEU A 156 -13.38 -10.49 24.23
CA LEU A 156 -13.60 -10.12 22.83
C LEU A 156 -14.86 -9.28 22.73
N SER A 157 -14.72 -8.01 22.36
CA SER A 157 -15.84 -7.10 22.17
C SER A 157 -15.58 -6.12 21.03
N ILE A 158 -16.65 -5.59 20.48
CA ILE A 158 -16.57 -4.54 19.46
C ILE A 158 -15.92 -3.26 19.99
N LEU A 159 -16.06 -2.99 21.29
CA LEU A 159 -15.41 -1.86 21.94
C LEU A 159 -13.89 -1.96 21.85
N ASN A 160 -13.31 -3.16 22.03
CA ASN A 160 -11.87 -3.39 21.89
C ASN A 160 -11.40 -3.08 20.48
N VAL A 161 -12.19 -3.42 19.45
CA VAL A 161 -11.91 -3.07 18.05
C VAL A 161 -11.90 -1.56 17.86
N LEU A 162 -12.90 -0.85 18.40
CA LEU A 162 -12.99 0.60 18.29
C LEU A 162 -11.82 1.32 18.98
N VAL A 163 -11.46 0.90 20.19
CA VAL A 163 -10.31 1.46 20.93
C VAL A 163 -9.01 1.23 20.14
N ALA A 164 -8.78 0.01 19.65
CA ALA A 164 -7.61 -0.29 18.82
C ALA A 164 -7.56 0.54 17.54
N PHE A 165 -8.72 0.75 16.90
CA PHE A 165 -8.84 1.57 15.70
C PHE A 165 -8.49 3.04 15.97
N LEU A 166 -8.96 3.61 17.07
CA LEU A 166 -8.63 4.97 17.48
C LEU A 166 -7.14 5.14 17.74
N LEU A 167 -6.53 4.22 18.50
CA LEU A 167 -5.11 4.22 18.79
C LEU A 167 -4.27 4.09 17.51
N ALA A 168 -4.67 3.20 16.61
CA ALA A 168 -3.98 3.01 15.33
C ALA A 168 -4.01 4.28 14.47
N ASN A 169 -5.16 4.95 14.38
CA ASN A 169 -5.28 6.20 13.60
C ASN A 169 -4.40 7.33 14.19
N MET A 170 -4.28 7.42 15.50
CA MET A 170 -3.41 8.42 16.14
C MET A 170 -1.92 8.16 15.86
N LEU A 171 -1.50 6.92 15.84
CA LEU A 171 -0.10 6.53 15.77
C LEU A 171 0.39 6.18 14.35
N ALA A 172 -0.52 5.90 13.42
CA ALA A 172 -0.19 5.41 12.07
C ALA A 172 0.71 6.37 11.29
N ILE A 173 0.39 7.67 11.30
CA ILE A 173 1.13 8.67 10.52
C ILE A 173 2.57 8.86 11.04
N PRO A 174 2.81 9.14 12.34
CA PRO A 174 4.16 9.33 12.83
C PRO A 174 4.99 8.06 12.72
N PHE A 175 4.39 6.90 13.01
CA PHE A 175 5.08 5.62 12.90
C PHE A 175 5.39 5.25 11.44
N GLY A 176 4.46 5.45 10.52
CA GLY A 176 4.66 5.19 9.11
C GLY A 176 5.80 6.04 8.52
N ARG A 177 5.87 7.33 8.85
CA ARG A 177 6.98 8.22 8.45
C ARG A 177 8.33 7.76 9.02
N THR A 178 8.36 7.37 10.29
CA THR A 178 9.56 6.85 10.94
C THR A 178 10.03 5.57 10.26
N LEU A 179 9.10 4.67 9.96
CA LEU A 179 9.39 3.41 9.29
C LEU A 179 9.96 3.65 7.88
N GLN A 180 9.38 4.57 7.11
CA GLN A 180 9.90 4.95 5.81
C GLN A 180 11.33 5.47 5.96
N ARG A 181 11.53 6.48 6.80
CA ARG A 181 12.82 7.17 6.95
C ARG A 181 13.98 6.25 7.30
N PHE A 182 13.76 5.28 8.19
CA PHE A 182 14.86 4.46 8.73
C PHE A 182 14.97 3.08 8.07
N PHE A 183 13.86 2.49 7.65
CA PHE A 183 13.84 1.08 7.24
C PHE A 183 13.59 0.88 5.75
N THR A 184 12.64 1.59 5.14
CA THR A 184 12.18 1.22 3.80
C THR A 184 12.65 2.16 2.69
N THR A 185 13.16 3.36 3.00
CA THR A 185 13.77 4.25 2.02
C THR A 185 15.26 4.43 2.24
N TYR A 186 15.96 4.82 1.16
CA TYR A 186 17.37 5.20 1.20
C TYR A 186 17.58 6.38 0.25
N PRO A 187 17.66 7.62 0.78
CA PRO A 187 17.59 8.84 -0.04
C PRO A 187 18.84 9.11 -0.87
N ASP A 188 19.97 8.47 -0.61
CA ASP A 188 21.17 8.62 -1.44
C ASP A 188 21.03 7.79 -2.73
N VAL A 189 20.54 8.45 -3.76
CA VAL A 189 20.30 7.92 -5.12
C VAL A 189 21.35 8.41 -6.14
N ARG A 190 22.48 8.95 -5.68
CA ARG A 190 23.51 9.55 -6.56
C ARG A 190 24.07 8.60 -7.60
N ASP A 191 24.10 7.32 -7.30
CA ASP A 191 24.57 6.23 -8.17
C ASP A 191 23.45 5.60 -9.02
N LEU A 192 22.19 6.05 -8.87
CA LEU A 192 21.10 5.58 -9.72
C LEU A 192 21.05 6.35 -11.04
N ARG A 193 20.71 5.63 -12.11
CA ARG A 193 20.26 6.20 -13.39
C ARG A 193 18.97 5.52 -13.82
N ILE A 194 18.11 6.29 -14.45
CA ILE A 194 16.90 5.77 -15.10
C ILE A 194 17.30 5.34 -16.51
N VAL A 195 16.95 4.11 -16.87
CA VAL A 195 17.26 3.54 -18.19
C VAL A 195 16.11 3.79 -19.14
N ASP A 196 14.91 3.31 -18.76
CA ASP A 196 13.73 3.35 -19.61
C ASP A 196 12.45 3.19 -18.80
N ILE A 197 11.30 3.38 -19.48
CA ILE A 197 9.97 3.10 -18.95
C ILE A 197 9.25 2.11 -19.85
N PHE A 198 8.67 1.10 -19.25
CA PHE A 198 7.89 0.07 -19.96
C PHE A 198 6.44 0.16 -19.53
N GLY A 199 5.53 0.24 -20.50
CA GLY A 199 4.13 -0.02 -20.26
C GLY A 199 3.94 -1.52 -20.03
N ARG A 200 3.41 -1.92 -18.88
CA ARG A 200 2.90 -3.26 -18.67
C ARG A 200 1.39 -3.20 -18.82
N ASP A 201 0.92 -3.49 -20.01
CA ASP A 201 -0.46 -3.90 -20.17
C ASP A 201 -0.57 -5.31 -19.58
N TYR A 202 -1.07 -5.40 -18.35
CA TYR A 202 -1.43 -6.69 -17.77
C TYR A 202 -2.67 -7.22 -18.49
N THR A 203 -2.47 -7.81 -19.66
CA THR A 203 -3.46 -8.62 -20.36
C THR A 203 -3.41 -10.08 -19.92
N PHE A 204 -3.09 -10.36 -18.65
CA PHE A 204 -3.19 -11.67 -18.02
C PHE A 204 -4.09 -11.58 -16.79
N GLY A 205 -5.35 -11.20 -17.02
CA GLY A 205 -6.46 -11.32 -16.08
C GLY A 205 -7.66 -11.87 -16.84
N PHE A 206 -8.53 -12.58 -16.19
CA PHE A 206 -9.80 -13.00 -16.75
C PHE A 206 -10.50 -11.79 -17.42
N PRO A 207 -11.25 -11.97 -18.54
CA PRO A 207 -11.90 -10.86 -19.26
C PRO A 207 -12.73 -9.92 -18.38
N PHE A 208 -13.11 -10.34 -17.17
CA PHE A 208 -13.88 -9.58 -16.20
C PHE A 208 -13.05 -8.54 -15.44
N GLU A 209 -11.74 -8.75 -15.25
CA GLU A 209 -10.85 -7.78 -14.57
C GLU A 209 -10.55 -6.55 -15.44
N ILE A 210 -10.56 -6.70 -16.76
CA ILE A 210 -10.35 -5.61 -17.71
C ILE A 210 -11.47 -4.57 -17.60
N PHE A 211 -12.71 -4.98 -17.30
CA PHE A 211 -13.85 -4.09 -17.10
C PHE A 211 -13.86 -3.41 -15.72
N LEU A 212 -13.21 -4.01 -14.71
CA LEU A 212 -13.23 -3.51 -13.33
C LEU A 212 -11.99 -2.68 -12.97
N ASN A 213 -10.91 -2.76 -13.74
CA ASN A 213 -9.66 -2.08 -13.39
C ASN A 213 -8.86 -1.63 -14.63
N PRO A 214 -9.26 -0.53 -15.31
CA PRO A 214 -8.52 0.03 -16.43
C PRO A 214 -7.23 0.76 -15.99
N ASN A 215 -6.62 0.34 -14.90
CA ASN A 215 -5.45 1.03 -14.34
C ASN A 215 -4.22 0.78 -15.22
N ARG A 216 -3.70 1.86 -15.78
CA ARG A 216 -2.39 1.84 -16.43
C ARG A 216 -1.34 1.43 -15.42
N THR A 217 -0.36 0.65 -15.86
CA THR A 217 0.79 0.28 -15.03
C THR A 217 2.05 0.51 -15.85
N TYR A 218 3.00 1.26 -15.29
CA TYR A 218 4.30 1.48 -15.89
C TYR A 218 5.39 0.99 -14.96
N PHE A 219 6.45 0.43 -15.55
CA PHE A 219 7.66 0.04 -14.86
C PHE A 219 8.81 0.95 -15.28
N VAL A 220 9.37 1.69 -14.34
CA VAL A 220 10.55 2.52 -14.54
C VAL A 220 11.77 1.71 -14.16
N ARG A 221 12.59 1.37 -15.15
CA ARG A 221 13.82 0.61 -14.96
C ARG A 221 14.96 1.51 -14.52
N THR A 222 15.68 1.06 -13.49
CA THR A 222 16.85 1.76 -12.97
C THR A 222 18.09 0.86 -12.99
N GLU A 223 19.26 1.48 -13.07
CA GLU A 223 20.55 0.80 -12.95
C GLU A 223 21.47 1.58 -12.00
N ILE A 224 22.40 0.86 -11.38
CA ILE A 224 23.45 1.48 -10.57
C ILE A 224 24.63 1.81 -11.49
N GLU A 225 24.99 3.08 -11.51
CA GLU A 225 26.19 3.57 -12.20
C GLU A 225 27.44 3.01 -11.51
N SER A 226 28.15 2.10 -12.17
CA SER A 226 29.41 1.58 -11.63
C SER A 226 30.45 2.72 -11.65
N ARG A 227 31.13 2.95 -10.54
CA ARG A 227 32.20 3.98 -10.41
C ARG A 227 33.36 3.83 -11.42
N ARG A 228 33.37 2.76 -12.21
CA ARG A 228 34.46 2.45 -13.17
C ARG A 228 34.58 3.42 -14.33
N PHE A 229 33.58 4.20 -14.66
CA PHE A 229 33.62 5.14 -15.81
C PHE A 229 34.00 6.59 -15.48
N ARG A 230 34.28 6.92 -14.23
CA ARG A 230 34.57 8.31 -13.82
C ARG A 230 36.03 8.74 -14.06
N TYR A 231 36.90 7.86 -14.56
CA TYR A 231 38.31 8.16 -14.77
C TYR A 231 38.74 8.12 -16.27
N LEU A 232 37.77 8.15 -17.20
CA LEU A 232 38.07 8.10 -18.64
C LEU A 232 37.46 9.30 -19.42
N VAL A 233 37.22 10.44 -18.76
CA VAL A 233 36.87 11.70 -19.43
C VAL A 233 37.78 12.80 -18.90
#